data_668289f71313186cb432fdf2a3bfa9e5
#
_entry.id   668289f71313186cb432fdf2a3bfa9e5
#
_cell.length_a   1.000
_cell.length_b   1.000
_cell.length_c   1.000
_cell.angle_alpha   90.00
_cell.angle_beta   90.00
_cell.angle_gamma   90.00
#
_symmetry.space_group_name_H-M   'P 1'
#
loop_
_entity.id
_entity.type
_entity.pdbx_description
1 polymer ?
#
loop_
_entity_poly.entity_id
_entity_poly.type
_entity_poly.pdbx_seq_one_letter_code
_entity_poly.pdbx_strand_id
1 'polypeptide(L)'
;MSAKNLRHIKFKDFITLQRGFDLPKNKMVEGHYPVVGSTSIIGYHNEYKVNPPGVVTGRSGSLGEVQYLKEKYWAHNTSLWVKDFKGNYPRYVYYFLKTINLQRFNSGAGVPTLNRNDLDVLECAIHKFEEQKKVAYILSTYDDLIENNNRRIKILEEMAQAIYKEWFVNFHFPEHQKVKRIKSELGMIPMGWEVKKLEEVLSEIESGSRPKGGIDPSERGIPSIGAENI
;
A
#
# COMPACT_ATOMS: atom_id res chain seq x y z
N MET A 1 21.93 -21.34 -1.19
CA MET A 1 22.83 -20.50 -2.05
C MET A 1 24.10 -20.23 -1.28
N SER A 2 25.27 -20.51 -1.84
CA SER A 2 26.55 -20.39 -1.15
C SER A 2 26.94 -18.92 -1.02
N ALA A 3 27.36 -18.49 0.18
CA ALA A 3 27.86 -17.13 0.47
C ALA A 3 29.10 -16.70 -0.37
N LYS A 4 29.64 -17.60 -1.20
CA LYS A 4 30.88 -17.42 -1.97
C LYS A 4 30.80 -16.44 -3.16
N ASN A 5 29.64 -15.88 -3.50
CA ASN A 5 29.47 -15.06 -4.72
C ASN A 5 29.03 -13.60 -4.47
N LEU A 6 29.16 -13.10 -3.24
CA LEU A 6 28.80 -11.73 -2.92
C LEU A 6 29.99 -10.78 -3.15
N ARG A 7 29.71 -9.59 -3.67
CA ARG A 7 30.65 -8.46 -3.75
C ARG A 7 30.41 -7.55 -2.57
N HIS A 8 31.48 -7.25 -1.80
CA HIS A 8 31.43 -6.28 -0.72
C HIS A 8 31.82 -4.91 -1.24
N ILE A 9 30.91 -3.95 -1.17
CA ILE A 9 31.11 -2.58 -1.65
C ILE A 9 30.44 -1.60 -0.68
N LYS A 10 30.84 -0.33 -0.72
CA LYS A 10 30.12 0.72 -0.01
C LYS A 10 28.79 1.07 -0.71
N PHE A 11 27.79 1.49 0.06
CA PHE A 11 26.49 1.88 -0.46
C PHE A 11 26.60 2.95 -1.56
N LYS A 12 27.47 3.94 -1.38
CA LYS A 12 27.75 4.97 -2.39
C LYS A 12 28.23 4.39 -3.74
N ASP A 13 28.82 3.19 -3.73
CA ASP A 13 29.32 2.50 -4.94
C ASP A 13 28.24 1.54 -5.51
N PHE A 14 27.19 1.26 -4.72
CA PHE A 14 26.04 0.45 -5.13
C PHE A 14 24.99 1.27 -5.90
N ILE A 15 24.54 2.38 -5.32
CA ILE A 15 23.54 3.29 -5.91
C ILE A 15 23.82 4.74 -5.52
N THR A 16 23.17 5.68 -6.21
CA THR A 16 23.17 7.10 -5.82
C THR A 16 21.72 7.51 -5.47
N LEU A 17 21.51 7.92 -4.22
CA LEU A 17 20.24 8.50 -3.78
C LEU A 17 20.24 10.02 -3.97
N GLN A 18 19.11 10.57 -4.36
CA GLN A 18 18.87 12.01 -4.46
C GLN A 18 17.55 12.39 -3.78
N ARG A 19 17.54 13.55 -3.11
CA ARG A 19 16.32 14.16 -2.58
C ARG A 19 15.34 14.43 -3.73
N GLY A 20 14.06 14.16 -3.49
CA GLY A 20 12.98 14.51 -4.42
C GLY A 20 12.77 16.02 -4.56
N PHE A 21 11.84 16.38 -5.39
CA PHE A 21 11.58 17.75 -5.82
C PHE A 21 10.45 18.38 -5.00
N ASP A 22 10.57 19.66 -4.72
CA ASP A 22 9.53 20.40 -4.01
C ASP A 22 8.29 20.56 -4.89
N LEU A 23 7.13 20.19 -4.33
CA LEU A 23 5.82 20.37 -4.95
C LEU A 23 4.80 20.70 -3.86
N PRO A 24 4.60 21.98 -3.54
CA PRO A 24 3.57 22.38 -2.60
C PRO A 24 2.16 22.02 -3.11
N LYS A 25 1.23 21.66 -2.20
CA LYS A 25 -0.13 21.24 -2.55
C LYS A 25 -0.86 22.24 -3.48
N ASN A 26 -0.66 23.54 -3.27
CA ASN A 26 -1.27 24.60 -4.10
C ASN A 26 -0.68 24.70 -5.51
N LYS A 27 0.44 24.03 -5.80
CA LYS A 27 1.05 23.91 -7.14
C LYS A 27 0.81 22.55 -7.79
N MET A 28 0.15 21.65 -7.09
CA MET A 28 -0.19 20.33 -7.64
C MET A 28 -1.40 20.49 -8.57
N VAL A 29 -1.17 20.36 -9.86
CA VAL A 29 -2.21 20.41 -10.90
C VAL A 29 -2.65 18.98 -11.18
N GLU A 30 -3.95 18.72 -11.21
CA GLU A 30 -4.50 17.39 -11.46
C GLU A 30 -3.95 16.77 -12.76
N GLY A 31 -3.58 15.51 -12.70
CA GLY A 31 -2.96 14.77 -13.79
C GLY A 31 -2.85 13.28 -13.49
N HIS A 32 -2.02 12.57 -14.27
CA HIS A 32 -1.91 11.11 -14.19
C HIS A 32 -0.55 10.61 -13.67
N TYR A 33 0.44 11.49 -13.47
CA TYR A 33 1.74 11.07 -12.94
C TYR A 33 1.71 11.02 -11.41
N PRO A 34 2.02 9.88 -10.79
CA PRO A 34 2.01 9.76 -9.33
C PRO A 34 3.07 10.66 -8.69
N VAL A 35 2.67 11.36 -7.65
CA VAL A 35 3.55 12.11 -6.75
C VAL A 35 3.88 11.21 -5.56
N VAL A 36 5.14 10.80 -5.47
CA VAL A 36 5.59 9.76 -4.54
C VAL A 36 6.20 10.39 -3.30
N GLY A 37 5.50 10.24 -2.18
CA GLY A 37 5.95 10.70 -0.86
C GLY A 37 6.81 9.66 -0.13
N SER A 38 6.96 9.84 1.18
CA SER A 38 7.80 8.99 2.03
C SER A 38 7.27 7.55 2.16
N THR A 39 5.96 7.34 2.16
CA THR A 39 5.36 6.02 2.39
C THR A 39 4.44 5.54 1.27
N SER A 40 3.88 6.48 0.49
CA SER A 40 2.84 6.18 -0.50
C SER A 40 2.79 7.26 -1.58
N ILE A 41 1.96 7.03 -2.59
CA ILE A 41 1.53 8.05 -3.53
C ILE A 41 0.64 9.03 -2.76
N ILE A 42 1.00 10.33 -2.78
CA ILE A 42 0.31 11.41 -2.06
C ILE A 42 -0.63 12.24 -2.95
N GLY A 43 -0.70 11.91 -4.23
CA GLY A 43 -1.54 12.54 -5.24
C GLY A 43 -1.03 12.29 -6.64
N TYR A 44 -1.64 12.95 -7.60
CA TYR A 44 -1.27 12.87 -9.01
C TYR A 44 -1.03 14.27 -9.56
N HIS A 45 -0.10 14.41 -10.51
CA HIS A 45 0.29 15.68 -11.11
C HIS A 45 0.32 15.56 -12.64
N ASN A 46 0.20 16.68 -13.33
CA ASN A 46 0.24 16.73 -14.81
C ASN A 46 1.67 16.68 -15.39
N GLU A 47 2.70 16.83 -14.53
CA GLU A 47 4.11 16.72 -14.92
C GLU A 47 4.82 15.63 -14.12
N TYR A 48 5.89 15.09 -14.69
CA TYR A 48 6.81 14.16 -14.02
C TYR A 48 8.24 14.71 -14.00
N LYS A 49 9.08 14.18 -13.13
CA LYS A 49 10.51 14.52 -13.03
C LYS A 49 11.43 13.31 -13.22
N VAL A 50 10.91 12.11 -13.07
CA VAL A 50 11.71 10.89 -13.11
C VAL A 50 11.07 9.86 -14.02
N ASN A 51 11.91 9.23 -14.86
CA ASN A 51 11.50 8.12 -15.72
C ASN A 51 11.59 6.78 -14.97
N PRO A 52 10.74 5.78 -15.32
CA PRO A 52 10.85 4.44 -14.81
C PRO A 52 12.10 3.70 -15.35
N PRO A 53 12.53 2.60 -14.67
CA PRO A 53 12.04 2.13 -13.39
C PRO A 53 12.53 3.00 -12.24
N GLY A 54 11.65 3.30 -11.28
CA GLY A 54 11.97 4.11 -10.12
C GLY A 54 12.05 3.28 -8.84
N VAL A 55 12.99 3.63 -7.96
CA VAL A 55 13.03 3.13 -6.58
C VAL A 55 13.08 4.33 -5.66
N VAL A 56 12.13 4.41 -4.74
CA VAL A 56 11.93 5.56 -3.86
C VAL A 56 11.79 5.09 -2.42
N THR A 57 12.40 5.80 -1.48
CA THR A 57 12.25 5.55 -0.04
C THR A 57 11.96 6.84 0.73
N GLY A 58 11.41 6.70 1.93
CA GLY A 58 11.12 7.84 2.80
C GLY A 58 12.39 8.56 3.25
N ARG A 59 12.36 9.90 3.18
CA ARG A 59 13.40 10.80 3.68
C ARG A 59 12.98 11.54 4.95
N SER A 60 11.73 11.96 5.04
CA SER A 60 11.23 12.78 6.15
C SER A 60 9.82 12.33 6.54
N GLY A 61 9.57 12.23 7.83
CA GLY A 61 8.35 11.68 8.41
C GLY A 61 8.50 10.17 8.66
N SER A 62 7.89 9.33 7.87
CA SER A 62 8.03 7.87 8.02
C SER A 62 9.20 7.36 7.19
N LEU A 63 10.12 6.63 7.85
CA LEU A 63 11.29 6.02 7.23
C LEU A 63 11.09 4.51 7.09
N GLY A 64 11.77 3.91 6.11
CA GLY A 64 11.82 2.45 5.95
C GLY A 64 10.96 1.90 4.82
N GLU A 65 9.92 2.61 4.41
CA GLU A 65 9.14 2.20 3.25
C GLU A 65 9.94 2.39 1.95
N VAL A 66 9.87 1.39 1.09
CA VAL A 66 10.51 1.42 -0.24
C VAL A 66 9.45 1.14 -1.30
N GLN A 67 9.38 1.99 -2.31
CA GLN A 67 8.40 1.91 -3.39
C GLN A 67 9.11 1.65 -4.72
N TYR A 68 8.51 0.81 -5.57
CA TYR A 68 8.97 0.53 -6.92
C TYR A 68 7.98 1.10 -7.95
N LEU A 69 8.45 2.00 -8.82
CA LEU A 69 7.63 2.69 -9.80
C LEU A 69 7.87 2.11 -11.20
N LYS A 70 6.80 1.63 -11.83
CA LYS A 70 6.79 1.09 -13.21
C LYS A 70 6.49 2.16 -14.27
N GLU A 71 6.11 3.36 -13.84
CA GLU A 71 5.70 4.49 -14.69
C GLU A 71 6.45 5.77 -14.35
N LYS A 72 6.29 6.81 -15.17
CA LYS A 72 6.84 8.15 -14.93
C LYS A 72 6.22 8.75 -13.67
N TYR A 73 7.03 9.43 -12.85
CA TYR A 73 6.57 9.92 -11.56
C TYR A 73 7.27 11.22 -11.12
N TRP A 74 6.70 11.85 -10.12
CA TRP A 74 7.32 12.93 -9.39
C TRP A 74 7.78 12.43 -8.01
N ALA A 75 9.08 12.35 -7.77
CA ALA A 75 9.61 12.08 -6.45
C ALA A 75 9.44 13.35 -5.59
N HIS A 76 8.60 13.30 -4.54
CA HIS A 76 8.36 14.44 -3.66
C HIS A 76 9.56 14.70 -2.74
N ASN A 77 9.70 15.93 -2.24
CA ASN A 77 10.82 16.35 -1.39
C ASN A 77 10.93 15.59 -0.05
N THR A 78 9.86 14.92 0.38
CA THR A 78 9.83 14.04 1.56
C THR A 78 10.43 12.66 1.30
N SER A 79 10.84 12.37 0.08
CA SER A 79 11.43 11.11 -0.33
C SER A 79 12.87 11.24 -0.84
N LEU A 80 13.59 10.12 -0.89
CA LEU A 80 14.82 9.90 -1.64
C LEU A 80 14.51 8.96 -2.79
N TRP A 81 15.03 9.23 -3.96
CA TRP A 81 14.89 8.36 -5.15
C TRP A 81 16.26 7.96 -5.67
N VAL A 82 16.35 6.79 -6.28
CA VAL A 82 17.58 6.29 -6.89
C VAL A 82 17.81 7.00 -8.20
N LYS A 83 18.77 7.93 -8.20
CA LYS A 83 19.16 8.71 -9.37
C LYS A 83 20.02 7.88 -10.33
N ASP A 84 20.89 7.02 -9.78
CA ASP A 84 21.81 6.20 -10.54
C ASP A 84 21.92 4.81 -9.89
N PHE A 85 21.60 3.79 -10.66
CA PHE A 85 21.67 2.40 -10.25
C PHE A 85 23.10 1.80 -10.36
N LYS A 86 24.05 2.53 -10.93
CA LYS A 86 25.46 2.12 -11.10
C LYS A 86 25.61 0.73 -11.71
N GLY A 87 24.78 0.43 -12.71
CA GLY A 87 24.77 -0.87 -13.39
C GLY A 87 24.11 -2.00 -12.60
N ASN A 88 23.50 -1.73 -11.45
CA ASN A 88 22.72 -2.72 -10.72
C ASN A 88 21.28 -2.82 -11.25
N TYR A 89 20.68 -4.00 -11.11
CA TYR A 89 19.32 -4.26 -11.59
C TYR A 89 18.29 -3.54 -10.69
N PRO A 90 17.47 -2.62 -11.24
CA PRO A 90 16.61 -1.73 -10.43
C PRO A 90 15.65 -2.48 -9.50
N ARG A 91 15.04 -3.58 -9.96
CA ARG A 91 14.13 -4.38 -9.13
C ARG A 91 14.86 -5.09 -7.99
N TYR A 92 16.13 -5.48 -8.20
CA TYR A 92 16.99 -6.00 -7.13
C TYR A 92 17.32 -4.93 -6.10
N VAL A 93 17.64 -3.71 -6.55
CA VAL A 93 17.90 -2.57 -5.66
C VAL A 93 16.70 -2.28 -4.77
N TYR A 94 15.48 -2.35 -5.31
CA TYR A 94 14.25 -2.23 -4.54
C TYR A 94 14.19 -3.26 -3.40
N TYR A 95 14.39 -4.54 -3.69
CA TYR A 95 14.38 -5.59 -2.66
C TYR A 95 15.53 -5.45 -1.68
N PHE A 96 16.71 -5.10 -2.16
CA PHE A 96 17.87 -4.87 -1.30
C PHE A 96 17.61 -3.75 -0.29
N LEU A 97 17.05 -2.63 -0.72
CA LEU A 97 16.71 -1.53 0.19
C LEU A 97 15.66 -1.93 1.24
N LYS A 98 14.72 -2.81 0.92
CA LYS A 98 13.76 -3.36 1.88
C LYS A 98 14.42 -4.24 2.97
N THR A 99 15.59 -4.79 2.72
CA THR A 99 16.34 -5.54 3.75
C THR A 99 17.11 -4.66 4.71
N ILE A 100 17.34 -3.40 4.35
CA ILE A 100 18.03 -2.44 5.21
C ILE A 100 17.04 -1.84 6.20
N ASN A 101 17.33 -1.94 7.51
CA ASN A 101 16.57 -1.19 8.50
C ASN A 101 16.92 0.31 8.40
N LEU A 102 16.25 1.02 7.48
CA LEU A 102 16.49 2.45 7.25
C LEU A 102 16.08 3.33 8.43
N GLN A 103 15.22 2.85 9.32
CA GLN A 103 14.78 3.60 10.52
C GLN A 103 15.93 3.83 11.49
N ARG A 104 16.93 2.93 11.54
CA ARG A 104 18.12 3.09 12.40
C ARG A 104 19.02 4.27 12.03
N PHE A 105 18.85 4.81 10.81
CA PHE A 105 19.60 5.97 10.31
C PHE A 105 18.82 7.28 10.50
N ASN A 106 17.86 7.28 11.41
CA ASN A 106 17.15 8.51 11.76
C ASN A 106 18.11 9.50 12.44
N SER A 107 18.30 10.67 11.83
CA SER A 107 19.11 11.77 12.34
C SER A 107 18.26 12.99 12.80
N GLY A 108 16.92 12.91 12.69
CA GLY A 108 16.02 14.00 13.07
C GLY A 108 15.58 13.91 14.55
N ALA A 109 15.68 15.00 15.28
CA ALA A 109 15.26 15.07 16.69
C ALA A 109 13.73 15.16 16.87
N GLY A 110 13.01 15.82 15.98
CA GLY A 110 11.54 15.98 16.06
C GLY A 110 10.82 15.21 14.95
N VAL A 111 11.23 15.42 13.71
CA VAL A 111 10.68 14.68 12.56
C VAL A 111 11.74 13.68 12.11
N PRO A 112 11.41 12.37 12.07
CA PRO A 112 12.34 11.36 11.56
C PRO A 112 12.88 11.77 10.19
N THR A 113 14.20 11.78 10.04
CA THR A 113 14.86 12.24 8.83
C THR A 113 16.02 11.30 8.47
N LEU A 114 16.01 10.79 7.24
CA LEU A 114 17.09 9.98 6.69
C LEU A 114 18.05 10.88 5.92
N ASN A 115 19.29 10.94 6.40
CA ASN A 115 20.36 11.60 5.68
C ASN A 115 21.06 10.57 4.76
N ARG A 116 21.05 10.81 3.46
CA ARG A 116 21.69 9.91 2.48
C ARG A 116 23.19 9.70 2.75
N ASN A 117 23.87 10.71 3.31
CA ASN A 117 25.30 10.62 3.58
C ASN A 117 25.62 9.57 4.65
N ASP A 118 24.68 9.28 5.57
CA ASP A 118 24.84 8.26 6.59
C ASP A 118 24.76 6.85 5.99
N LEU A 119 24.11 6.71 4.83
CA LEU A 119 24.07 5.46 4.07
C LEU A 119 25.32 5.24 3.23
N ASP A 120 25.98 6.29 2.77
CA ASP A 120 27.10 6.21 1.83
C ASP A 120 28.27 5.35 2.34
N VAL A 121 28.45 5.29 3.66
CA VAL A 121 29.52 4.52 4.33
C VAL A 121 29.13 3.07 4.65
N LEU A 122 27.85 2.72 4.49
CA LEU A 122 27.35 1.38 4.81
C LEU A 122 27.97 0.34 3.88
N GLU A 123 28.49 -0.73 4.45
CA GLU A 123 28.95 -1.88 3.69
C GLU A 123 27.78 -2.73 3.22
N CYS A 124 27.77 -3.03 1.93
CA CYS A 124 26.75 -3.81 1.25
C CYS A 124 27.35 -5.07 0.65
N ALA A 125 26.77 -6.22 0.94
CA ALA A 125 27.08 -7.48 0.29
C ALA A 125 26.05 -7.73 -0.83
N ILE A 126 26.44 -7.50 -2.08
CA ILE A 126 25.55 -7.57 -3.24
C ILE A 126 25.92 -8.72 -4.18
N HIS A 127 24.94 -9.25 -4.87
CA HIS A 127 25.13 -10.27 -5.90
C HIS A 127 25.71 -9.67 -7.20
N LYS A 128 26.31 -10.52 -8.03
CA LYS A 128 26.65 -10.15 -9.41
C LYS A 128 25.38 -9.90 -10.22
N PHE A 129 25.47 -9.10 -11.29
CA PHE A 129 24.32 -8.62 -12.06
C PHE A 129 23.36 -9.75 -12.50
N GLU A 130 23.87 -10.86 -13.02
CA GLU A 130 23.03 -11.98 -13.47
C GLU A 130 22.28 -12.66 -12.31
N GLU A 131 22.89 -12.75 -11.14
CA GLU A 131 22.20 -13.25 -9.94
C GLU A 131 21.18 -12.23 -9.39
N GLN A 132 21.45 -10.93 -9.51
CA GLN A 132 20.48 -9.88 -9.18
C GLN A 132 19.18 -10.04 -9.98
N LYS A 133 19.27 -10.33 -11.29
CA LYS A 133 18.10 -10.58 -12.13
C LYS A 133 17.31 -11.81 -11.64
N LYS A 134 18.00 -12.91 -11.32
CA LYS A 134 17.35 -14.14 -10.84
C LYS A 134 16.60 -13.90 -9.52
N VAL A 135 17.28 -13.27 -8.55
CA VAL A 135 16.68 -12.93 -7.25
C VAL A 135 15.47 -12.02 -7.46
N ALA A 136 15.62 -10.97 -8.26
CA ALA A 136 14.55 -10.02 -8.53
C ALA A 136 13.37 -10.71 -9.26
N TYR A 137 13.63 -11.60 -10.20
CA TYR A 137 12.59 -12.36 -10.91
C TYR A 137 11.76 -13.21 -9.94
N ILE A 138 12.44 -13.98 -9.07
CA ILE A 138 11.73 -14.83 -8.10
C ILE A 138 10.85 -13.98 -7.18
N LEU A 139 11.42 -12.92 -6.59
CA LEU A 139 10.69 -12.08 -5.65
C LEU A 139 9.55 -11.30 -6.32
N SER A 140 9.77 -10.78 -7.55
CA SER A 140 8.73 -10.06 -8.26
C SER A 140 7.57 -10.95 -8.70
N THR A 141 7.79 -12.25 -8.91
CA THR A 141 6.70 -13.20 -9.20
C THR A 141 5.72 -13.28 -8.03
N TYR A 142 6.23 -13.26 -6.79
CA TYR A 142 5.37 -13.23 -5.61
C TYR A 142 4.66 -11.88 -5.44
N ASP A 143 5.36 -10.76 -5.65
CA ASP A 143 4.73 -9.43 -5.58
C ASP A 143 3.60 -9.30 -6.63
N ASP A 144 3.86 -9.73 -7.87
CA ASP A 144 2.87 -9.68 -8.95
C ASP A 144 1.66 -10.60 -8.65
N LEU A 145 1.89 -11.76 -8.00
CA LEU A 145 0.81 -12.63 -7.54
C LEU A 145 -0.03 -11.98 -6.43
N ILE A 146 0.62 -11.35 -5.46
CA ILE A 146 -0.06 -10.60 -4.38
C ILE A 146 -0.88 -9.45 -4.98
N GLU A 147 -0.29 -8.64 -5.87
CA GLU A 147 -0.98 -7.52 -6.53
C GLU A 147 -2.21 -8.02 -7.30
N ASN A 148 -2.07 -9.11 -8.07
CA ASN A 148 -3.17 -9.71 -8.81
C ASN A 148 -4.30 -10.22 -7.89
N ASN A 149 -3.94 -10.90 -6.79
CA ASN A 149 -4.93 -11.40 -5.84
C ASN A 149 -5.67 -10.26 -5.13
N ASN A 150 -4.97 -9.21 -4.70
CA ASN A 150 -5.60 -8.03 -4.10
C ASN A 150 -6.57 -7.35 -5.07
N ARG A 151 -6.20 -7.26 -6.36
CA ARG A 151 -7.08 -6.73 -7.40
C ARG A 151 -8.33 -7.60 -7.59
N ARG A 152 -8.15 -8.93 -7.57
CA ARG A 152 -9.29 -9.88 -7.67
C ARG A 152 -10.22 -9.77 -6.47
N ILE A 153 -9.68 -9.66 -5.26
CA ILE A 153 -10.46 -9.47 -4.04
C ILE A 153 -11.32 -8.21 -4.17
N LYS A 154 -10.70 -7.08 -4.51
CA LYS A 154 -11.42 -5.82 -4.70
C LYS A 154 -12.56 -5.93 -5.72
N ILE A 155 -12.32 -6.54 -6.87
CA ILE A 155 -13.35 -6.74 -7.90
C ILE A 155 -14.50 -7.62 -7.37
N LEU A 156 -14.17 -8.70 -6.63
CA LEU A 156 -15.20 -9.59 -6.07
C LEU A 156 -16.04 -8.89 -5.00
N GLU A 157 -15.43 -8.05 -4.17
CA GLU A 157 -16.14 -7.22 -3.18
C GLU A 157 -17.07 -6.21 -3.87
N GLU A 158 -16.58 -5.51 -4.90
CA GLU A 158 -17.40 -4.58 -5.71
C GLU A 158 -18.58 -5.31 -6.38
N MET A 159 -18.35 -6.52 -6.90
CA MET A 159 -19.42 -7.36 -7.48
C MET A 159 -20.46 -7.78 -6.44
N ALA A 160 -19.99 -8.22 -5.25
CA ALA A 160 -20.89 -8.61 -4.17
C ALA A 160 -21.76 -7.42 -3.71
N GLN A 161 -21.15 -6.24 -3.54
CA GLN A 161 -21.87 -5.02 -3.19
C GLN A 161 -22.89 -4.62 -4.27
N ALA A 162 -22.50 -4.72 -5.55
CA ALA A 162 -23.41 -4.42 -6.66
C ALA A 162 -24.62 -5.37 -6.69
N ILE A 163 -24.40 -6.69 -6.53
CA ILE A 163 -25.45 -7.70 -6.47
C ILE A 163 -26.36 -7.43 -5.27
N TYR A 164 -25.78 -7.19 -4.09
CA TYR A 164 -26.55 -6.87 -2.89
C TYR A 164 -27.45 -5.66 -3.12
N LYS A 165 -26.88 -4.57 -3.66
CA LYS A 165 -27.63 -3.35 -3.95
C LYS A 165 -28.77 -3.59 -4.94
N GLU A 166 -28.50 -4.30 -6.03
CA GLU A 166 -29.53 -4.60 -7.03
C GLU A 166 -30.65 -5.49 -6.44
N TRP A 167 -30.31 -6.54 -5.72
CA TRP A 167 -31.29 -7.50 -5.25
C TRP A 167 -32.07 -7.03 -4.03
N PHE A 168 -31.40 -6.42 -3.05
CA PHE A 168 -31.96 -6.13 -1.72
C PHE A 168 -32.31 -4.66 -1.51
N VAL A 169 -31.71 -3.75 -2.26
CA VAL A 169 -32.03 -2.31 -2.17
C VAL A 169 -32.94 -1.89 -3.31
N ASN A 170 -32.62 -2.28 -4.55
CA ASN A 170 -33.40 -1.94 -5.74
C ASN A 170 -34.49 -2.97 -6.05
N PHE A 171 -34.46 -4.12 -5.37
CA PHE A 171 -35.37 -5.26 -5.58
C PHE A 171 -35.36 -5.80 -7.02
N HIS A 172 -34.18 -5.76 -7.68
CA HIS A 172 -33.95 -6.30 -9.02
C HIS A 172 -33.35 -7.71 -8.95
N PHE A 173 -33.84 -8.57 -8.07
CA PHE A 173 -33.43 -9.96 -7.98
C PHE A 173 -33.96 -10.80 -9.15
N PRO A 174 -33.40 -11.99 -9.43
CA PRO A 174 -33.88 -12.85 -10.50
C PRO A 174 -35.41 -13.06 -10.42
N GLU A 175 -36.07 -12.90 -11.55
CA GLU A 175 -37.54 -13.00 -11.67
C GLU A 175 -38.37 -11.96 -10.91
N HIS A 176 -37.78 -10.88 -10.41
CA HIS A 176 -38.49 -9.80 -9.68
C HIS A 176 -39.71 -9.24 -10.43
N GLN A 177 -39.72 -9.33 -11.76
CA GLN A 177 -40.84 -8.89 -12.61
C GLN A 177 -42.13 -9.70 -12.39
N LYS A 178 -42.00 -10.94 -11.88
CA LYS A 178 -43.13 -11.82 -11.55
C LYS A 178 -43.68 -11.58 -10.15
N VAL A 179 -42.96 -10.80 -9.31
CA VAL A 179 -43.31 -10.53 -7.91
C VAL A 179 -44.06 -9.18 -7.83
N LYS A 180 -45.25 -9.21 -7.27
CA LYS A 180 -46.02 -7.98 -7.01
C LYS A 180 -45.33 -7.16 -5.94
N ARG A 181 -45.40 -5.83 -6.06
CA ARG A 181 -44.94 -4.91 -5.01
C ARG A 181 -46.12 -4.48 -4.14
N ILE A 182 -45.91 -4.41 -2.85
CA ILE A 182 -46.89 -3.97 -1.83
C ILE A 182 -46.37 -2.73 -1.12
N LYS A 183 -47.25 -1.89 -0.61
CA LYS A 183 -46.91 -0.68 0.13
C LYS A 183 -46.54 -1.05 1.56
N SER A 184 -45.43 -0.53 2.05
CA SER A 184 -44.95 -0.63 3.42
C SER A 184 -44.65 0.74 4.01
N GLU A 185 -44.22 0.80 5.26
CA GLU A 185 -43.75 2.02 5.93
C GLU A 185 -42.51 2.62 5.28
N LEU A 186 -41.66 1.79 4.68
CA LEU A 186 -40.43 2.19 3.98
C LEU A 186 -40.57 2.33 2.46
N GLY A 187 -41.83 2.31 1.95
CA GLY A 187 -42.13 2.40 0.52
C GLY A 187 -42.62 1.09 -0.10
N MET A 188 -42.42 0.93 -1.41
CA MET A 188 -42.86 -0.26 -2.14
C MET A 188 -41.84 -1.39 -2.03
N ILE A 189 -42.25 -2.48 -1.36
CA ILE A 189 -41.41 -3.67 -1.19
C ILE A 189 -41.98 -4.89 -1.94
N PRO A 190 -41.20 -5.92 -2.28
CA PRO A 190 -41.70 -7.14 -2.88
C PRO A 190 -42.72 -7.86 -1.97
N MET A 191 -43.75 -8.44 -2.55
CA MET A 191 -44.71 -9.25 -1.79
C MET A 191 -44.01 -10.45 -1.14
N GLY A 192 -44.23 -10.66 0.16
CA GLY A 192 -43.58 -11.65 0.98
C GLY A 192 -42.38 -11.12 1.80
N TRP A 193 -42.03 -9.83 1.60
CA TRP A 193 -41.07 -9.14 2.46
C TRP A 193 -41.80 -8.40 3.58
N GLU A 194 -41.18 -8.31 4.73
CA GLU A 194 -41.73 -7.63 5.91
C GLU A 194 -40.74 -6.58 6.41
N VAL A 195 -41.27 -5.45 6.85
CA VAL A 195 -40.47 -4.44 7.59
C VAL A 195 -40.44 -4.83 9.06
N LYS A 196 -39.24 -4.99 9.61
CA LYS A 196 -39.05 -5.31 11.04
C LYS A 196 -38.09 -4.32 11.67
N LYS A 197 -38.24 -4.09 12.96
CA LYS A 197 -37.23 -3.37 13.75
C LYS A 197 -36.02 -4.26 14.01
N LEU A 198 -34.84 -3.64 14.17
CA LEU A 198 -33.63 -4.40 14.49
C LEU A 198 -33.76 -5.23 15.76
N GLU A 199 -34.46 -4.72 16.77
CA GLU A 199 -34.75 -5.44 18.02
C GLU A 199 -35.53 -6.76 17.84
N GLU A 200 -36.30 -6.89 16.74
CA GLU A 200 -37.07 -8.09 16.43
C GLU A 200 -36.25 -9.17 15.72
N VAL A 201 -35.11 -8.80 15.12
CA VAL A 201 -34.25 -9.71 14.34
C VAL A 201 -32.91 -10.00 14.99
N LEU A 202 -32.53 -9.22 15.99
CA LEU A 202 -31.31 -9.42 16.77
C LEU A 202 -31.67 -10.07 18.10
N SER A 203 -30.93 -11.11 18.48
CA SER A 203 -31.10 -11.76 19.78
C SER A 203 -30.65 -10.86 20.93
N GLU A 204 -29.61 -10.07 20.74
CA GLU A 204 -29.03 -9.18 21.74
C GLU A 204 -28.18 -8.10 21.06
N ILE A 205 -28.20 -6.89 21.63
CA ILE A 205 -27.30 -5.79 21.25
C ILE A 205 -26.49 -5.43 22.50
N GLU A 206 -25.21 -5.79 22.48
CA GLU A 206 -24.31 -5.47 23.58
C GLU A 206 -23.37 -4.32 23.18
N SER A 207 -23.14 -3.41 24.12
CA SER A 207 -22.06 -2.44 24.00
C SER A 207 -20.82 -2.98 24.70
N GLY A 208 -19.78 -3.33 23.95
CA GLY A 208 -18.50 -3.77 24.51
C GLY A 208 -17.83 -2.65 25.30
N SER A 209 -17.27 -2.97 26.49
CA SER A 209 -16.37 -2.08 27.20
C SER A 209 -14.92 -2.45 26.90
N ARG A 210 -14.09 -1.42 26.66
CA ARG A 210 -12.65 -1.66 26.49
C ARG A 210 -12.05 -2.19 27.79
N PRO A 211 -11.21 -3.24 27.77
CA PRO A 211 -10.46 -3.67 28.93
C PRO A 211 -9.65 -2.51 29.52
N LYS A 212 -9.62 -2.38 30.84
CA LYS A 212 -8.76 -1.39 31.52
C LYS A 212 -7.30 -1.72 31.20
N GLY A 213 -6.57 -0.76 30.61
CA GLY A 213 -5.16 -0.95 30.19
C GLY A 213 -4.95 -1.27 28.73
N GLY A 214 -6.02 -1.39 27.92
CA GLY A 214 -5.94 -1.70 26.48
C GLY A 214 -5.90 -3.21 26.21
N ILE A 215 -5.58 -3.56 24.97
CA ILE A 215 -5.42 -4.96 24.52
C ILE A 215 -3.99 -5.10 24.02
N ASP A 216 -3.21 -5.99 24.62
CA ASP A 216 -1.92 -6.37 24.07
C ASP A 216 -2.13 -7.23 22.82
N PRO A 217 -1.41 -6.93 21.72
CA PRO A 217 -1.44 -7.79 20.55
C PRO A 217 -0.96 -9.20 20.95
N SER A 218 -1.84 -10.18 20.87
CA SER A 218 -1.48 -11.57 21.10
C SER A 218 -1.73 -12.39 19.84
N GLU A 219 -0.84 -13.34 19.57
CA GLU A 219 -1.00 -14.25 18.43
C GLU A 219 -2.13 -15.28 18.64
N ARG A 220 -2.71 -15.35 19.85
CA ARG A 220 -3.79 -16.27 20.22
C ARG A 220 -4.85 -15.55 21.01
N GLY A 221 -6.10 -15.63 20.54
CA GLY A 221 -7.25 -15.03 21.23
C GLY A 221 -8.43 -14.80 20.28
N ILE A 222 -9.49 -14.22 20.83
CA ILE A 222 -10.66 -13.77 20.03
C ILE A 222 -10.32 -12.38 19.51
N PRO A 223 -10.44 -12.15 18.17
CA PRO A 223 -10.19 -10.83 17.61
C PRO A 223 -11.08 -9.76 18.22
N SER A 224 -10.50 -8.66 18.67
CA SER A 224 -11.25 -7.46 19.07
C SER A 224 -11.47 -6.59 17.84
N ILE A 225 -12.72 -6.36 17.47
CA ILE A 225 -13.11 -5.56 16.31
C ILE A 225 -13.53 -4.18 16.82
N GLY A 226 -12.86 -3.13 16.35
CA GLY A 226 -13.24 -1.74 16.56
C GLY A 226 -13.99 -1.16 15.34
N ALA A 227 -14.52 0.05 15.47
CA ALA A 227 -15.21 0.74 14.37
C ALA A 227 -14.30 0.97 13.15
N GLU A 228 -13.00 1.00 13.36
CA GLU A 228 -11.97 1.09 12.31
C GLU A 228 -11.79 -0.18 11.47
N ASN A 229 -12.43 -1.28 11.89
CA ASN A 229 -12.33 -2.59 11.22
C ASN A 229 -13.62 -2.96 10.43
N ILE A 230 -14.60 -2.04 10.38
CA ILE A 230 -15.89 -2.23 9.69
C ILE A 230 -15.93 -1.48 8.37
#